data_ef962f9c6bedbeda918810e8b17c1cea
#
_entry.id   ef962f9c6bedbeda918810e8b17c1cea
#
_cell.length_a   1.000
_cell.length_b   1.000
_cell.length_c   1.000
_cell.angle_alpha   90.00
_cell.angle_beta   90.00
_cell.angle_gamma   90.00
#
_symmetry.space_group_name_H-M   'P 1'
#
loop_
_entity.id
_entity.type
_entity.pdbx_description
1 polymer ?
#
loop_
_entity_poly.entity_id
_entity_poly.type
_entity_poly.pdbx_seq_one_letter_code
_entity_poly.pdbx_strand_id
1 'polypeptide(L)'
;MNGVDLANKTKAVFMDINKTLQELKARPGFADHVGMMLVHNGVVRAWSRGDHAPVTAVRVSHDTAKMDAICREMEKQPGIFAIVAQAEEGLLKPGDDLLFLVVAGDIREHVKATFAELLDRIKAEAVIKQEIHDA
;
A
#
# COMPACT_ATOMS: atom_id res chain seq x y z
N MET A 1 14.35 -18.85 -20.34
CA MET A 1 13.32 -18.53 -19.36
C MET A 1 11.99 -18.80 -19.98
N ASN A 2 11.06 -19.11 -19.20
CA ASN A 2 9.76 -19.52 -19.65
C ASN A 2 8.69 -18.59 -19.12
N GLY A 3 7.43 -18.90 -19.38
CA GLY A 3 6.33 -18.06 -18.97
C GLY A 3 6.19 -17.88 -17.46
N VAL A 4 6.69 -18.85 -16.71
CA VAL A 4 6.67 -18.74 -15.24
C VAL A 4 7.48 -17.56 -14.77
N ASP A 5 8.65 -17.37 -15.37
CA ASP A 5 9.51 -16.24 -14.99
C ASP A 5 8.90 -14.90 -15.36
N LEU A 6 8.24 -14.84 -16.51
CA LEU A 6 7.54 -13.63 -16.91
C LEU A 6 6.41 -13.31 -15.94
N ALA A 7 5.67 -14.32 -15.53
CA ALA A 7 4.60 -14.13 -14.56
C ALA A 7 5.14 -13.63 -13.22
N ASN A 8 6.26 -14.18 -12.78
CA ASN A 8 6.91 -13.75 -11.55
C ASN A 8 7.41 -12.33 -11.65
N LYS A 9 7.99 -11.96 -12.80
CA LYS A 9 8.44 -10.61 -13.04
C LYS A 9 7.29 -9.62 -12.99
N THR A 10 6.15 -9.99 -13.57
CA THR A 10 4.97 -9.14 -13.53
C THR A 10 4.53 -8.91 -12.09
N LYS A 11 4.52 -9.96 -11.29
CA LYS A 11 4.20 -9.82 -9.87
C LYS A 11 5.25 -9.01 -9.12
N ALA A 12 6.52 -9.18 -9.48
CA ALA A 12 7.61 -8.45 -8.82
C ALA A 12 7.59 -6.96 -9.13
N VAL A 13 6.84 -6.53 -10.17
CA VAL A 13 6.63 -5.10 -10.44
C VAL A 13 5.82 -4.45 -9.34
N PHE A 14 4.92 -5.22 -8.70
CA PHE A 14 4.27 -4.74 -7.51
C PHE A 14 5.31 -4.58 -6.41
N MET A 15 5.06 -3.69 -5.46
CA MET A 15 6.07 -3.25 -4.51
C MET A 15 6.82 -4.41 -3.85
N ASP A 16 8.15 -4.32 -3.88
CA ASP A 16 9.05 -5.14 -3.07
C ASP A 16 9.35 -4.33 -1.81
N ILE A 17 8.81 -4.75 -0.68
CA ILE A 17 8.92 -3.99 0.57
C ILE A 17 10.37 -3.80 0.99
N ASN A 18 11.19 -4.85 0.94
CA ASN A 18 12.58 -4.74 1.35
C ASN A 18 13.36 -3.76 0.49
N LYS A 19 13.16 -3.84 -0.82
CA LYS A 19 13.82 -2.93 -1.75
C LYS A 19 13.36 -1.49 -1.52
N THR A 20 12.07 -1.28 -1.30
CA THR A 20 11.53 0.04 -1.05
C THR A 20 12.12 0.65 0.22
N LEU A 21 12.22 -0.14 1.29
CA LEU A 21 12.82 0.35 2.54
C LEU A 21 14.30 0.70 2.33
N GLN A 22 15.03 -0.10 1.60
CA GLN A 22 16.44 0.18 1.30
C GLN A 22 16.60 1.45 0.47
N GLU A 23 15.74 1.64 -0.52
CA GLU A 23 15.77 2.84 -1.36
C GLU A 23 15.46 4.10 -0.54
N LEU A 24 14.51 4.01 0.39
CA LEU A 24 14.21 5.13 1.27
C LEU A 24 15.41 5.47 2.15
N LYS A 25 16.05 4.44 2.72
CA LYS A 25 17.23 4.65 3.57
C LYS A 25 18.39 5.27 2.82
N ALA A 26 18.45 5.10 1.50
CA ALA A 26 19.50 5.66 0.67
C ALA A 26 19.26 7.12 0.26
N ARG A 27 18.06 7.64 0.53
CA ARG A 27 17.75 9.03 0.15
C ARG A 27 18.57 10.02 0.99
N PRO A 28 19.05 11.12 0.36
CA PRO A 28 19.75 12.17 1.10
C PRO A 28 18.88 12.70 2.24
N GLY A 29 19.47 12.87 3.41
CA GLY A 29 18.78 13.40 4.59
C GLY A 29 17.99 12.37 5.40
N PHE A 30 17.96 11.12 4.96
CA PHE A 30 17.18 10.10 5.66
C PHE A 30 17.59 9.99 7.14
N ALA A 31 18.89 9.82 7.39
CA ALA A 31 19.38 9.63 8.76
C ALA A 31 19.08 10.84 9.68
N ASP A 32 19.03 12.02 9.10
CA ASP A 32 18.78 13.25 9.86
C ASP A 32 17.31 13.47 10.19
N HIS A 33 16.40 12.82 9.44
CA HIS A 33 14.98 13.16 9.53
C HIS A 33 14.09 11.97 9.89
N VAL A 34 14.61 10.74 9.86
CA VAL A 34 13.76 9.56 10.05
C VAL A 34 14.16 8.77 11.28
N GLY A 35 13.19 8.59 12.15
CA GLY A 35 13.33 7.72 13.31
C GLY A 35 12.56 6.41 13.17
N MET A 36 11.61 6.36 12.24
CA MET A 36 10.84 5.15 12.01
C MET A 36 10.17 5.13 10.65
N MET A 37 9.85 3.94 10.20
CA MET A 37 9.00 3.72 9.03
C MET A 37 7.87 2.77 9.42
N LEU A 38 6.64 3.13 9.08
CA LEU A 38 5.50 2.22 9.22
C LEU A 38 5.14 1.67 7.85
N VAL A 39 4.89 0.37 7.81
CA VAL A 39 4.57 -0.35 6.58
C VAL A 39 3.19 -0.99 6.71
N HIS A 40 2.36 -0.81 5.70
CA HIS A 40 1.09 -1.51 5.57
C HIS A 40 1.18 -2.44 4.36
N ASN A 41 0.87 -3.70 4.57
CA ASN A 41 0.71 -4.67 3.51
C ASN A 41 -0.72 -5.21 3.60
N GLY A 42 -1.62 -4.66 2.79
CA GLY A 42 -2.99 -5.13 2.73
C GLY A 42 -3.08 -6.40 1.90
N VAL A 43 -3.83 -7.36 2.39
CA VAL A 43 -3.96 -8.69 1.79
C VAL A 43 -5.44 -9.00 1.57
N VAL A 44 -5.75 -9.66 0.48
CA VAL A 44 -7.13 -10.07 0.17
C VAL A 44 -7.56 -11.17 1.14
N ARG A 45 -8.70 -10.95 1.79
CA ARG A 45 -9.27 -11.93 2.73
C ARG A 45 -10.21 -12.89 2.01
N ALA A 46 -10.35 -14.08 2.57
CA ALA A 46 -11.32 -15.07 2.10
C ALA A 46 -12.70 -14.90 2.74
N TRP A 47 -12.93 -13.75 3.39
CA TRP A 47 -14.17 -13.48 4.12
C TRP A 47 -14.46 -11.98 4.16
N SER A 48 -15.73 -11.64 4.16
CA SER A 48 -16.17 -10.25 4.24
C SER A 48 -16.05 -9.73 5.67
N ARG A 49 -15.68 -8.47 5.80
CA ARG A 49 -15.39 -7.85 7.08
C ARG A 49 -16.62 -7.83 8.02
N GLY A 50 -17.79 -7.59 7.47
CA GLY A 50 -18.99 -7.42 8.30
C GLY A 50 -19.61 -8.74 8.74
N ASP A 51 -19.99 -9.57 7.77
CA ASP A 51 -20.79 -10.78 8.02
C ASP A 51 -19.99 -12.07 7.86
N HIS A 52 -18.70 -11.98 7.61
CA HIS A 52 -17.82 -13.12 7.36
C HIS A 52 -18.26 -14.02 6.20
N ALA A 53 -19.08 -13.50 5.28
CA ALA A 53 -19.45 -14.25 4.08
C ALA A 53 -18.19 -14.65 3.29
N PRO A 54 -18.17 -15.86 2.71
CA PRO A 54 -17.00 -16.30 1.94
C PRO A 54 -16.73 -15.38 0.75
N VAL A 55 -15.46 -15.05 0.54
CA VAL A 55 -14.99 -14.26 -0.60
C VAL A 55 -14.08 -15.14 -1.43
N THR A 56 -14.38 -15.28 -2.73
CA THR A 56 -13.59 -16.10 -3.63
C THR A 56 -12.60 -15.29 -4.45
N ALA A 57 -12.89 -14.00 -4.64
CA ALA A 57 -12.01 -13.09 -5.36
C ALA A 57 -12.39 -11.65 -5.02
N VAL A 58 -11.49 -10.73 -5.35
CA VAL A 58 -11.75 -9.30 -5.20
C VAL A 58 -11.31 -8.61 -6.49
N ARG A 59 -12.17 -7.76 -7.03
CA ARG A 59 -11.79 -6.92 -8.16
C ARG A 59 -11.37 -5.57 -7.61
N VAL A 60 -10.17 -5.15 -7.99
CA VAL A 60 -9.56 -3.93 -7.46
C VAL A 60 -9.18 -3.00 -8.60
N SER A 61 -9.49 -1.74 -8.43
CA SER A 61 -9.00 -0.68 -9.29
C SER A 61 -8.58 0.50 -8.43
N HIS A 62 -7.73 1.37 -8.96
CA HIS A 62 -7.32 2.55 -8.22
C HIS A 62 -7.07 3.72 -9.17
N ASP A 63 -7.22 4.91 -8.62
CA ASP A 63 -6.91 6.16 -9.31
C ASP A 63 -5.49 6.57 -8.92
N THR A 64 -4.54 6.32 -9.80
CA THR A 64 -3.12 6.57 -9.54
C THR A 64 -2.85 8.04 -9.28
N ALA A 65 -3.46 8.93 -10.06
CA ALA A 65 -3.26 10.37 -9.89
C ALA A 65 -3.79 10.84 -8.54
N LYS A 66 -4.96 10.34 -8.15
CA LYS A 66 -5.54 10.68 -6.85
C LYS A 66 -4.69 10.15 -5.71
N MET A 67 -4.20 8.93 -5.83
CA MET A 67 -3.34 8.34 -4.81
C MET A 67 -2.06 9.13 -4.63
N ASP A 68 -1.43 9.52 -5.74
CA ASP A 68 -0.24 10.36 -5.70
C ASP A 68 -0.51 11.71 -5.06
N ALA A 69 -1.64 12.34 -5.40
CA ALA A 69 -2.00 13.63 -4.82
C ALA A 69 -2.17 13.54 -3.30
N ILE A 70 -2.83 12.49 -2.83
CA ILE A 70 -3.00 12.25 -1.40
C ILE A 70 -1.63 12.08 -0.72
N CYS A 71 -0.76 11.28 -1.31
CA CYS A 71 0.58 11.06 -0.75
C CYS A 71 1.38 12.35 -0.66
N ARG A 72 1.36 13.17 -1.73
CA ARG A 72 2.10 14.44 -1.72
C ARG A 72 1.55 15.40 -0.69
N GLU A 73 0.23 15.44 -0.54
CA GLU A 73 -0.39 16.28 0.47
C GLU A 73 -0.01 15.82 1.89
N MET A 74 -0.10 14.51 2.13
CA MET A 74 0.20 13.96 3.45
C MET A 74 1.67 14.06 3.82
N GLU A 75 2.57 14.11 2.84
CA GLU A 75 4.00 14.34 3.10
C GLU A 75 4.26 15.71 3.73
N LYS A 76 3.33 16.64 3.64
CA LYS A 76 3.47 17.96 4.25
C LYS A 76 3.15 17.99 5.73
N GLN A 77 2.66 16.89 6.28
CA GLN A 77 2.39 16.80 7.71
C GLN A 77 3.70 16.89 8.52
N PRO A 78 3.62 17.44 9.75
CA PRO A 78 4.83 17.61 10.56
C PRO A 78 5.60 16.30 10.71
N GLY A 79 6.92 16.37 10.53
CA GLY A 79 7.81 15.25 10.78
C GLY A 79 7.83 14.16 9.73
N ILE A 80 7.09 14.30 8.64
CA ILE A 80 7.03 13.27 7.60
C ILE A 80 8.11 13.53 6.55
N PHE A 81 8.92 12.50 6.29
CA PHE A 81 10.02 12.56 5.34
C PHE A 81 9.60 12.08 3.95
N ALA A 82 8.90 10.95 3.87
CA ALA A 82 8.50 10.37 2.60
C ALA A 82 7.34 9.41 2.78
N ILE A 83 6.51 9.32 1.74
CA ILE A 83 5.41 8.37 1.66
C ILE A 83 5.51 7.64 0.33
N VAL A 84 5.39 6.31 0.37
CA VAL A 84 5.31 5.47 -0.81
C VAL A 84 4.02 4.68 -0.74
N ALA A 85 3.27 4.68 -1.84
CA ALA A 85 2.01 3.95 -1.93
C ALA A 85 1.92 3.24 -3.27
N GLN A 86 1.45 2.00 -3.24
CA GLN A 86 1.20 1.24 -4.45
C GLN A 86 0.01 0.31 -4.24
N ALA A 87 -0.94 0.34 -5.16
CA ALA A 87 -2.11 -0.53 -5.14
C ALA A 87 -2.08 -1.46 -6.33
N GLU A 88 -2.53 -2.69 -6.11
CA GLU A 88 -2.69 -3.66 -7.18
C GLU A 88 -3.96 -3.38 -7.95
N GLU A 89 -4.07 -3.96 -9.16
CA GLU A 89 -5.21 -3.77 -10.02
C GLU A 89 -5.62 -5.10 -10.63
N GLY A 90 -6.92 -5.27 -10.87
CA GLY A 90 -7.45 -6.45 -11.53
C GLY A 90 -8.18 -7.37 -10.58
N LEU A 91 -8.22 -8.64 -10.95
CA LEU A 91 -8.91 -9.67 -10.18
C LEU A 91 -7.90 -10.39 -9.29
N LEU A 92 -8.08 -10.27 -7.99
CA LEU A 92 -7.17 -10.83 -7.00
C LEU A 92 -7.84 -11.95 -6.21
N LYS A 93 -7.05 -12.85 -5.69
CA LYS A 93 -7.52 -13.99 -4.90
C LYS A 93 -7.15 -13.80 -3.44
N PRO A 94 -7.86 -14.47 -2.52
CA PRO A 94 -7.46 -14.48 -1.11
C PRO A 94 -5.97 -14.82 -0.96
N GLY A 95 -5.28 -14.04 -0.15
CA GLY A 95 -3.85 -14.17 0.05
C GLY A 95 -2.99 -13.27 -0.82
N ASP A 96 -3.56 -12.72 -1.90
CA ASP A 96 -2.81 -11.79 -2.76
C ASP A 96 -2.61 -10.45 -2.08
N ASP A 97 -1.50 -9.80 -2.40
CA ASP A 97 -1.22 -8.45 -1.94
C ASP A 97 -2.11 -7.45 -2.67
N LEU A 98 -2.60 -6.47 -1.95
CA LEU A 98 -3.59 -5.52 -2.44
C LEU A 98 -3.10 -4.08 -2.40
N LEU A 99 -2.46 -3.68 -1.32
CA LEU A 99 -2.08 -2.30 -1.08
C LEU A 99 -0.85 -2.23 -0.19
N PHE A 100 0.18 -1.55 -0.67
CA PHE A 100 1.37 -1.26 0.13
C PHE A 100 1.44 0.22 0.43
N LEU A 101 1.71 0.55 1.69
CA LEU A 101 1.99 1.92 2.11
C LEU A 101 3.22 1.91 2.98
N VAL A 102 4.09 2.91 2.80
CA VAL A 102 5.21 3.15 3.70
C VAL A 102 5.20 4.63 4.07
N VAL A 103 5.24 4.92 5.36
CA VAL A 103 5.38 6.28 5.86
C VAL A 103 6.66 6.35 6.66
N ALA A 104 7.58 7.22 6.24
CA ALA A 104 8.85 7.45 6.91
C ALA A 104 8.82 8.82 7.57
N GLY A 105 9.18 8.91 8.83
CA GLY A 105 9.17 10.19 9.54
C GLY A 105 9.97 10.15 10.83
N ASP A 106 9.87 11.22 11.60
CA ASP A 106 10.77 11.47 12.73
C ASP A 106 10.42 10.68 13.99
N ILE A 107 9.22 10.84 14.50
CA ILE A 107 8.79 10.20 15.75
C ILE A 107 7.43 9.54 15.56
N ARG A 108 7.12 8.59 16.45
CA ARG A 108 5.90 7.78 16.29
C ARG A 108 4.61 8.59 16.35
N GLU A 109 4.59 9.65 17.12
CA GLU A 109 3.41 10.51 17.23
C GLU A 109 3.01 11.09 15.88
N HIS A 110 4.00 11.55 15.11
CA HIS A 110 3.76 12.10 13.79
C HIS A 110 3.45 10.98 12.78
N VAL A 111 4.26 9.94 12.79
CA VAL A 111 4.17 8.89 11.77
C VAL A 111 2.89 8.09 11.92
N LYS A 112 2.49 7.72 13.14
CA LYS A 112 1.27 6.95 13.36
C LYS A 112 0.03 7.74 12.95
N ALA A 113 -0.04 9.02 13.30
CA ALA A 113 -1.19 9.84 12.96
C ALA A 113 -1.33 10.02 11.45
N THR A 114 -0.23 10.31 10.77
CA THR A 114 -0.23 10.45 9.32
C THR A 114 -0.55 9.12 8.63
N PHE A 115 0.01 8.03 9.13
CA PHE A 115 -0.24 6.70 8.58
C PHE A 115 -1.72 6.34 8.64
N ALA A 116 -2.36 6.58 9.77
CA ALA A 116 -3.78 6.26 9.95
C ALA A 116 -4.65 7.07 8.98
N GLU A 117 -4.39 8.36 8.88
CA GLU A 117 -5.15 9.22 7.98
C GLU A 117 -4.90 8.86 6.52
N LEU A 118 -3.65 8.60 6.16
CA LEU A 118 -3.28 8.19 4.80
C LEU A 118 -4.02 6.93 4.37
N LEU A 119 -4.00 5.92 5.23
CA LEU A 119 -4.66 4.64 4.93
C LEU A 119 -6.16 4.85 4.72
N ASP A 120 -6.80 5.61 5.60
CA ASP A 120 -8.24 5.90 5.50
C ASP A 120 -8.55 6.65 4.22
N ARG A 121 -7.76 7.67 3.89
CA ARG A 121 -7.99 8.48 2.69
C ARG A 121 -7.80 7.69 1.41
N ILE A 122 -6.75 6.90 1.33
CA ILE A 122 -6.49 6.09 0.14
C ILE A 122 -7.63 5.10 -0.09
N LYS A 123 -8.08 4.43 0.96
CA LYS A 123 -9.18 3.47 0.84
C LYS A 123 -10.51 4.13 0.49
N ALA A 124 -10.75 5.34 0.98
CA ALA A 124 -12.00 6.04 0.72
C ALA A 124 -12.03 6.74 -0.63
N GLU A 125 -10.89 7.24 -1.10
CA GLU A 125 -10.85 8.18 -2.22
C GLU A 125 -10.15 7.64 -3.46
N ALA A 126 -9.24 6.70 -3.34
CA ALA A 126 -8.35 6.31 -4.45
C ALA A 126 -8.43 4.84 -4.83
N VAL A 127 -8.94 3.98 -3.98
CA VAL A 127 -9.01 2.54 -4.23
C VAL A 127 -10.46 2.08 -4.22
N ILE A 128 -10.84 1.32 -5.23
CA ILE A 128 -12.17 0.74 -5.34
C ILE A 128 -12.02 -0.78 -5.27
N LYS A 129 -12.76 -1.40 -4.36
CA LYS A 129 -12.70 -2.83 -4.13
C LYS A 129 -14.09 -3.43 -4.20
N GLN A 130 -14.25 -4.50 -4.98
CA GLN A 130 -15.51 -5.22 -5.10
C GLN A 130 -15.27 -6.69 -4.76
N GLU A 131 -15.90 -7.16 -3.71
CA GLU A 131 -15.82 -8.56 -3.32
C GLU A 131 -16.69 -9.42 -4.21
N ILE A 132 -16.21 -10.63 -4.53
CA ILE A 132 -16.94 -11.59 -5.33
C ILE A 132 -17.24 -12.80 -4.43
N HIS A 133 -18.51 -13.16 -4.38
CA HIS A 133 -19.03 -14.25 -3.58
C HIS A 133 -19.68 -15.27 -4.50
N ASP A 134 -18.92 -16.25 -4.88
CA ASP A 134 -19.46 -17.28 -5.77
C ASP A 134 -20.45 -18.16 -5.01
N ALA A 135 -21.43 -18.58 -5.75
CA ALA A 135 -22.41 -19.50 -5.22
C ALA A 135 -21.80 -20.88 -4.97
#